data_4dd9cc06c58978af11e1001a34780b71
#
_entry.id   4dd9cc06c58978af11e1001a34780b71
#
_cell.length_a   1.000
_cell.length_b   1.000
_cell.length_c   1.000
_cell.angle_alpha   90.00
_cell.angle_beta   90.00
_cell.angle_gamma   90.00
#
_symmetry.space_group_name_H-M   'P 1'
#
loop_
_entity.id
_entity.type
_entity.pdbx_description
1 polymer ?
#
loop_
_entity_poly.entity_id
_entity_poly.type
_entity_poly.pdbx_seq_one_letter_code
_entity_poly.pdbx_strand_id
1 'polypeptide(L)'
;MARYWEWDAPFTIHPEETALLIIDMQTGFTQPDGPLYTPQSAEQLPTIADLKKFCNEKGIPVFMSIFAQDVDFHNDHYWFRNKQRGLLTEDGDVKFKPGSPECQIDPALAPVEGDTVFPKYTYS
;
A
#
# COMPACT_ATOMS: atom_id res chain seq x y z
N MET A 1 -1.31 -33.49 -0.94
CA MET A 1 -0.36 -32.51 -1.53
C MET A 1 0.06 -31.57 -0.42
N ALA A 2 1.35 -31.52 -0.11
CA ALA A 2 1.86 -30.55 0.88
C ALA A 2 1.58 -29.14 0.37
N ARG A 3 1.16 -28.25 1.27
CA ARG A 3 0.94 -26.85 0.92
C ARG A 3 2.32 -26.19 0.77
N TYR A 4 2.49 -25.27 -0.18
CA TYR A 4 3.79 -24.65 -0.47
C TYR A 4 4.43 -23.96 0.75
N TRP A 5 3.64 -23.49 1.71
CA TRP A 5 4.12 -22.90 2.96
C TRP A 5 4.55 -23.91 4.02
N GLU A 6 4.40 -25.21 3.77
CA GLU A 6 4.91 -26.29 4.61
C GLU A 6 6.32 -26.73 4.17
N TRP A 7 6.86 -26.13 3.11
CA TRP A 7 8.20 -26.40 2.63
C TRP A 7 9.22 -25.58 3.43
N ASP A 8 10.34 -26.20 3.75
CA ASP A 8 11.47 -25.51 4.31
C ASP A 8 11.97 -24.48 3.29
N ALA A 9 12.20 -23.25 3.75
CA ALA A 9 12.81 -22.24 2.90
C ALA A 9 14.23 -22.67 2.51
N PRO A 10 14.57 -22.64 1.20
CA PRO A 10 15.88 -23.06 0.74
C PRO A 10 16.98 -22.02 1.04
N PHE A 11 16.69 -21.01 1.84
CA PHE A 11 17.58 -19.91 2.19
C PHE A 11 17.34 -19.45 3.63
N THR A 12 18.32 -18.77 4.19
CA THR A 12 18.23 -18.10 5.48
C THR A 12 18.00 -16.60 5.25
N ILE A 13 17.09 -16.00 6.01
CA ILE A 13 16.91 -14.54 6.01
C ILE A 13 17.95 -13.93 6.95
N HIS A 14 18.74 -13.01 6.42
CA HIS A 14 19.73 -12.23 7.16
C HIS A 14 19.20 -10.80 7.34
N PRO A 15 18.97 -10.33 8.58
CA PRO A 15 18.40 -8.99 8.81
C PRO A 15 19.17 -7.85 8.14
N GLU A 16 20.50 -7.96 8.10
CA GLU A 16 21.41 -6.98 7.50
C GLU A 16 21.35 -6.92 5.96
N GLU A 17 20.73 -7.93 5.34
CA GLU A 17 20.56 -8.03 3.89
C GLU A 17 19.08 -7.98 3.47
N THR A 18 18.20 -7.63 4.41
CA THR A 18 16.74 -7.70 4.21
C THR A 18 16.11 -6.33 4.37
N ALA A 19 15.06 -6.09 3.61
CA ALA A 19 14.16 -4.95 3.79
C ALA A 19 12.71 -5.43 3.72
N LEU A 20 11.82 -4.77 4.45
CA LEU A 20 10.38 -4.96 4.35
C LEU A 20 9.80 -3.95 3.39
N LEU A 21 9.07 -4.40 2.37
CA LEU A 21 8.30 -3.56 1.48
C LEU A 21 6.81 -3.80 1.71
N ILE A 22 6.08 -2.77 2.14
CA ILE A 22 4.64 -2.74 2.32
C ILE A 22 4.05 -1.96 1.15
N ILE A 23 3.19 -2.62 0.37
CA ILE A 23 2.68 -2.07 -0.89
C ILE A 23 1.21 -1.70 -0.74
N ASP A 24 0.89 -0.41 -0.96
CA ASP A 24 -0.46 0.14 -1.11
C ASP A 24 -1.42 -0.13 0.08
N MET A 25 -0.89 -0.31 1.28
CA MET A 25 -1.68 -0.46 2.50
C MET A 25 -2.12 0.91 3.03
N GLN A 26 -2.94 1.57 2.23
CA GLN A 26 -3.45 2.92 2.44
C GLN A 26 -4.97 2.94 2.61
N THR A 27 -5.49 3.96 3.24
CA THR A 27 -6.89 4.09 3.64
C THR A 27 -7.88 3.89 2.50
N GLY A 28 -7.52 4.29 1.28
CA GLY A 28 -8.35 4.07 0.09
C GLY A 28 -8.64 2.61 -0.24
N PHE A 29 -7.82 1.67 0.26
CA PHE A 29 -7.98 0.22 0.07
C PHE A 29 -8.35 -0.51 1.35
N THR A 30 -7.97 0.02 2.52
CA THR A 30 -8.10 -0.69 3.80
C THR A 30 -9.29 -0.25 4.64
N GLN A 31 -9.81 0.95 4.41
CA GLN A 31 -10.94 1.48 5.16
C GLN A 31 -12.27 1.25 4.43
N PRO A 32 -13.39 0.95 5.15
CA PRO A 32 -14.68 0.63 4.54
C PRO A 32 -15.27 1.73 3.65
N ASP A 33 -14.91 2.99 3.90
CA ASP A 33 -15.30 4.16 3.11
C ASP A 33 -14.31 4.51 2.00
N GLY A 34 -13.23 3.74 1.87
CA GLY A 34 -12.24 3.92 0.82
C GLY A 34 -12.79 3.62 -0.57
N PRO A 35 -12.41 4.41 -1.60
CA PRO A 35 -12.94 4.27 -2.96
C PRO A 35 -12.73 2.89 -3.59
N LEU A 36 -11.70 2.19 -3.16
CA LEU A 36 -11.34 0.84 -3.62
C LEU A 36 -11.18 -0.12 -2.43
N TYR A 37 -12.07 0.00 -1.45
CA TYR A 37 -12.03 -0.84 -0.26
C TYR A 37 -11.95 -2.33 -0.61
N THR A 38 -10.98 -3.00 -0.01
CA THR A 38 -10.75 -4.44 -0.16
C THR A 38 -10.73 -5.06 1.23
N PRO A 39 -11.79 -5.79 1.63
CA PRO A 39 -11.88 -6.37 2.98
C PRO A 39 -10.66 -7.21 3.37
N GLN A 40 -10.10 -7.97 2.41
CA GLN A 40 -8.92 -8.81 2.63
C GLN A 40 -7.67 -7.99 3.00
N SER A 41 -7.55 -6.75 2.48
CA SER A 41 -6.48 -5.84 2.88
C SER A 41 -6.62 -5.43 4.34
N ALA A 42 -7.84 -5.10 4.76
CA ALA A 42 -8.12 -4.76 6.16
C ALA A 42 -7.85 -5.93 7.11
N GLU A 43 -8.21 -7.15 6.72
CA GLU A 43 -7.98 -8.37 7.51
C GLU A 43 -6.49 -8.66 7.74
N GLN A 44 -5.61 -8.22 6.82
CA GLN A 44 -4.17 -8.44 6.92
C GLN A 44 -3.44 -7.39 7.78
N LEU A 45 -4.06 -6.25 8.07
CA LEU A 45 -3.44 -5.15 8.81
C LEU A 45 -2.76 -5.59 10.12
N PRO A 46 -3.38 -6.39 11.00
CA PRO A 46 -2.72 -6.80 12.24
C PRO A 46 -1.43 -7.58 12.00
N THR A 47 -1.43 -8.52 11.06
CA THR A 47 -0.25 -9.32 10.72
C THR A 47 0.88 -8.46 10.13
N ILE A 48 0.52 -7.51 9.25
CA ILE A 48 1.49 -6.59 8.66
C ILE A 48 2.04 -5.64 9.72
N ALA A 49 1.21 -5.16 10.65
CA ALA A 49 1.63 -4.30 11.74
C ALA A 49 2.63 -5.01 12.68
N ASP A 50 2.37 -6.27 13.02
CA ASP A 50 3.28 -7.09 13.83
C ASP A 50 4.62 -7.31 13.11
N LEU A 51 4.58 -7.61 11.81
CA LEU A 51 5.78 -7.78 11.00
C LEU A 51 6.58 -6.46 10.89
N LYS A 52 5.89 -5.34 10.64
CA LYS A 52 6.51 -4.01 10.61
C LYS A 52 7.20 -3.68 11.93
N LYS A 53 6.51 -3.90 13.04
CA LYS A 53 7.06 -3.68 14.37
C LYS A 53 8.32 -4.52 14.60
N PHE A 54 8.27 -5.80 14.27
CA PHE A 54 9.43 -6.68 14.36
C PHE A 54 10.60 -6.16 13.53
N CYS A 55 10.37 -5.73 12.28
CA CYS A 55 11.41 -5.18 11.41
C CYS A 55 12.01 -3.90 12.01
N ASN A 56 11.18 -2.97 12.49
CA ASN A 56 11.67 -1.75 13.15
C ASN A 56 12.54 -2.07 14.39
N GLU A 57 12.11 -3.01 15.24
CA GLU A 57 12.87 -3.43 16.43
C GLU A 57 14.21 -4.10 16.09
N LYS A 58 14.30 -4.75 14.94
CA LYS A 58 15.53 -5.42 14.46
C LYS A 58 16.41 -4.53 13.59
N GLY A 59 16.00 -3.29 13.32
CA GLY A 59 16.74 -2.40 12.43
C GLY A 59 16.66 -2.80 10.95
N ILE A 60 15.68 -3.61 10.57
CA ILE A 60 15.40 -3.96 9.18
C ILE A 60 14.68 -2.78 8.54
N PRO A 61 15.20 -2.20 7.44
CA PRO A 61 14.57 -1.07 6.77
C PRO A 61 13.14 -1.38 6.31
N VAL A 62 12.22 -0.44 6.54
CA VAL A 62 10.82 -0.53 6.11
C VAL A 62 10.54 0.53 5.05
N PHE A 63 10.04 0.08 3.91
CA PHE A 63 9.60 0.90 2.80
C PHE A 63 8.09 0.72 2.59
N MET A 64 7.36 1.82 2.46
CA MET A 64 5.92 1.78 2.23
C MET A 64 5.58 2.56 0.96
N SER A 65 5.00 1.88 -0.03
CA SER A 65 4.47 2.56 -1.20
C SER A 65 3.02 2.96 -0.99
N ILE A 66 2.65 4.10 -1.55
CA ILE A 66 1.27 4.53 -1.71
C ILE A 66 0.96 4.68 -3.19
N PHE A 67 -0.17 4.14 -3.62
CA PHE A 67 -0.70 4.43 -4.95
C PHE A 67 -1.28 5.84 -4.95
N ALA A 68 -0.86 6.66 -5.91
CA ALA A 68 -1.40 7.99 -6.14
C ALA A 68 -1.60 8.21 -7.64
N GLN A 69 -2.60 9.00 -8.00
CA GLN A 69 -2.82 9.39 -9.39
C GLN A 69 -2.21 10.76 -9.63
N ASP A 70 -1.23 10.82 -10.54
CA ASP A 70 -0.67 12.09 -10.95
C ASP A 70 -1.68 12.84 -11.82
N VAL A 71 -2.02 14.05 -11.41
CA VAL A 71 -2.98 14.90 -12.11
C VAL A 71 -2.48 15.41 -13.46
N ASP A 72 -1.17 15.40 -13.66
CA ASP A 72 -0.54 15.84 -14.91
C ASP A 72 -0.56 14.73 -15.99
N PHE A 73 -0.89 13.49 -15.63
CA PHE A 73 -1.14 12.41 -16.59
C PHE A 73 -2.56 12.44 -17.15
N HIS A 74 -2.97 13.58 -17.64
CA HIS A 74 -4.24 13.73 -18.34
C HIS A 74 -4.13 13.22 -19.78
N ASN A 75 -4.09 11.89 -19.94
CA ASN A 75 -4.49 11.36 -21.21
C ASN A 75 -5.97 10.90 -21.10
N ASP A 76 -6.72 11.08 -22.17
CA ASP A 76 -8.14 10.74 -22.27
C ASP A 76 -8.44 9.29 -21.84
N HIS A 77 -7.49 8.40 -22.01
CA HIS A 77 -7.60 7.00 -21.63
C HIS A 77 -7.63 6.81 -20.09
N TYR A 78 -6.80 7.54 -19.37
CA TYR A 78 -6.77 7.49 -17.89
C TYR A 78 -8.07 8.06 -17.30
N TRP A 79 -8.53 9.18 -17.82
CA TRP A 79 -9.78 9.78 -17.39
C TRP A 79 -10.98 8.86 -17.63
N PHE A 80 -11.07 8.27 -18.84
CA PHE A 80 -12.13 7.33 -19.20
C PHE A 80 -12.15 6.10 -18.30
N ARG A 81 -11.00 5.51 -18.02
CA ARG A 81 -10.85 4.39 -17.07
C ARG A 81 -11.30 4.76 -15.66
N ASN A 82 -10.91 5.91 -15.16
CA ASN A 82 -11.28 6.37 -13.83
C ASN A 82 -12.78 6.61 -13.74
N LYS A 83 -13.38 7.17 -14.76
CA LYS A 83 -14.84 7.33 -14.85
C LYS A 83 -15.57 6.00 -14.79
N GLN A 84 -15.14 5.02 -15.57
CA GLN A 84 -15.73 3.67 -15.57
C GLN A 84 -15.62 2.96 -14.23
N ARG A 85 -14.58 3.24 -13.45
CA ARG A 85 -14.31 2.63 -12.14
C ARG A 85 -14.91 3.42 -10.97
N GLY A 86 -15.57 4.53 -11.23
CA GLY A 86 -16.10 5.40 -10.18
C GLY A 86 -15.00 6.12 -9.38
N LEU A 87 -13.83 6.29 -9.96
CA LEU A 87 -12.67 6.93 -9.34
C LEU A 87 -12.57 8.42 -9.66
N LEU A 88 -13.69 9.05 -9.96
CA LEU A 88 -13.80 10.49 -10.07
C LEU A 88 -14.54 11.05 -8.83
N THR A 89 -14.17 12.26 -8.45
CA THR A 89 -14.90 13.07 -7.47
C THR A 89 -16.19 13.62 -8.10
N GLU A 90 -17.06 14.21 -7.30
CA GLU A 90 -18.28 14.87 -7.80
C GLU A 90 -17.96 16.01 -8.78
N ASP A 91 -16.85 16.70 -8.60
CA ASP A 91 -16.35 17.76 -9.47
C ASP A 91 -15.67 17.24 -10.75
N GLY A 92 -15.63 15.91 -10.95
CA GLY A 92 -15.03 15.30 -12.13
C GLY A 92 -13.52 15.15 -12.11
N ASP A 93 -12.91 15.40 -10.97
CA ASP A 93 -11.48 15.20 -10.76
C ASP A 93 -11.16 13.75 -10.34
N VAL A 94 -9.90 13.34 -10.35
CA VAL A 94 -9.50 11.99 -9.98
C VAL A 94 -9.37 11.83 -8.44
N LYS A 95 -9.84 10.69 -7.94
CA LYS A 95 -9.53 10.23 -6.59
C LYS A 95 -8.08 9.74 -6.51
N PHE A 96 -7.56 9.53 -5.32
CA PHE A 96 -6.16 9.16 -5.08
C PHE A 96 -5.15 10.23 -5.55
N LYS A 97 -5.49 11.49 -5.47
CA LYS A 97 -4.51 12.55 -5.65
C LYS A 97 -3.42 12.49 -4.57
N PRO A 98 -2.18 12.86 -4.87
CA PRO A 98 -1.16 13.04 -3.85
C PRO A 98 -1.66 13.93 -2.71
N GLY A 99 -1.55 13.42 -1.47
CA GLY A 99 -2.00 14.14 -0.27
C GLY A 99 -3.50 14.00 0.07
N SER A 100 -4.30 13.36 -0.77
CA SER A 100 -5.70 13.09 -0.44
C SER A 100 -5.86 12.08 0.71
N PRO A 101 -7.01 12.06 1.39
CA PRO A 101 -7.24 11.11 2.49
C PRO A 101 -6.98 9.65 2.11
N GLU A 102 -7.44 9.23 0.93
CA GLU A 102 -7.29 7.86 0.42
C GLU A 102 -5.84 7.45 0.11
N CYS A 103 -4.92 8.42 0.04
CA CYS A 103 -3.48 8.20 -0.13
C CYS A 103 -2.71 8.12 1.19
N GLN A 104 -3.38 8.17 2.33
CA GLN A 104 -2.70 8.06 3.63
C GLN A 104 -2.43 6.59 3.96
N ILE A 105 -1.24 6.30 4.49
CA ILE A 105 -0.96 4.97 5.06
C ILE A 105 -2.01 4.67 6.14
N ASP A 106 -2.49 3.43 6.17
CA ASP A 106 -3.46 3.03 7.20
C ASP A 106 -2.90 3.31 8.61
N PRO A 107 -3.71 3.88 9.52
CA PRO A 107 -3.28 4.20 10.88
C PRO A 107 -2.65 3.04 11.65
N ALA A 108 -3.07 1.80 11.37
CA ALA A 108 -2.47 0.61 11.98
C ALA A 108 -0.99 0.40 11.58
N LEU A 109 -0.57 1.01 10.48
CA LEU A 109 0.78 0.94 9.94
C LEU A 109 1.51 2.29 9.99
N ALA A 110 1.07 3.20 10.83
CA ALA A 110 1.63 4.55 10.91
C ALA A 110 3.17 4.55 10.81
N PRO A 111 3.77 5.37 9.92
CA PRO A 111 5.21 5.45 9.79
C PRO A 111 5.88 5.89 11.10
N VAL A 112 7.03 5.30 11.39
CA VAL A 112 7.89 5.71 12.51
C VAL A 112 9.22 6.24 11.98
N GLU A 113 10.03 6.81 12.84
CA GLU A 113 11.37 7.27 12.46
C GLU A 113 12.19 6.14 11.83
N GLY A 114 12.77 6.41 10.66
CA GLY A 114 13.51 5.43 9.86
C GLY A 114 12.70 4.74 8.77
N ASP A 115 11.36 4.78 8.81
CA ASP A 115 10.55 4.28 7.72
C ASP A 115 10.58 5.23 6.52
N THR A 116 10.52 4.66 5.32
CA THR A 116 10.45 5.43 4.07
C THR A 116 9.09 5.25 3.42
N VAL A 117 8.38 6.35 3.20
CA VAL A 117 7.11 6.35 2.46
C VAL A 117 7.32 7.05 1.12
N PHE A 118 6.85 6.45 0.03
CA PHE A 118 6.98 7.02 -1.30
C PHE A 118 5.74 6.76 -2.17
N PRO A 119 5.35 7.73 -3.01
CA PRO A 119 4.26 7.52 -3.96
C PRO A 119 4.74 6.70 -5.16
N LYS A 120 3.84 5.90 -5.71
CA LYS A 120 3.96 5.34 -7.06
C LYS A 120 2.73 5.74 -7.86
N TYR A 121 2.94 6.07 -9.13
CA TYR A 121 1.92 6.60 -10.03
C TYR A 121 1.43 5.57 -11.06
N THR A 122 1.86 4.33 -10.91
CA THR A 122 1.48 3.20 -11.74
C THR A 122 1.06 2.02 -10.88
N TYR A 123 0.44 1.01 -11.50
CA TYR A 123 0.04 -0.21 -10.76
C TYR A 123 1.23 -1.12 -10.40
N SER A 124 2.37 -0.89 -10.97
CA SER A 124 3.60 -1.64 -10.67
C SER A 124 4.79 -0.72 -10.54
#